data_bccf65d154bea551f4805912b56c8162
#
_entry.id   bccf65d154bea551f4805912b56c8162
#
_cell.length_a   1.000
_cell.length_b   1.000
_cell.length_c   1.000
_cell.angle_alpha   90.00
_cell.angle_beta   90.00
_cell.angle_gamma   90.00
#
_symmetry.space_group_name_H-M   'P 1'
#
loop_
_entity.id
_entity.type
_entity.pdbx_description
1 polymer ?
#
loop_
_entity_poly.entity_id
_entity_poly.type
_entity_poly.pdbx_seq_one_letter_code
_entity_poly.pdbx_strand_id
1 'polypeptide(L)'
;MSYTDKQQELLRSLDYVDPDMIAGAVKRIDEKKSRVAVTKKKTDLFLKLAPAIAACLVLLAIAIPTATIITENQEYTPPLFGADGSGADVEALPEYDGSRGLLYEISEDGQSASFIGFGTCTDEDIVIASHYNGLPVVEMRNQPYYDEDRHYNNFAYGSEFAKSITISDTVKRVLGAIIDECPNLERVYIGASVESFQAPVMNYPSKIVSIEVSPDNKNYSDEGNCLIDLRSKRLVWGCNTTVIPDNGSVEIIGASAFYQSREFCADYLPEGIRIIEPNAFAFCHGLVTLRLPSTLEKVYGSTFNNCANLESVDLNGYQTIESTMFIQCISLNELKGSEKVTYIANSAFYGCTSLTVNLTPSLQKIGECAFAFLYQNGEAVINFAGTVDEWNSIEKAENWNTNSRLVTVNCTDGVIKLTGE
;
A
#
# COMPACT_ATOMS: atom_id res chain seq x y z
N MET A 1 5.77 -30.84 -0.33
CA MET A 1 4.78 -29.79 -0.03
C MET A 1 3.44 -30.21 -0.60
N SER A 2 2.37 -30.22 0.20
CA SER A 2 1.04 -30.57 -0.30
C SER A 2 0.48 -29.45 -1.16
N TYR A 3 -0.49 -29.74 -2.02
CA TYR A 3 -1.19 -28.72 -2.84
C TYR A 3 -1.78 -27.59 -1.98
N THR A 4 -2.18 -27.91 -0.76
CA THR A 4 -2.69 -26.95 0.26
C THR A 4 -1.62 -26.00 0.79
N ASP A 5 -0.36 -26.45 0.91
CA ASP A 5 0.72 -25.59 1.43
C ASP A 5 1.11 -24.52 0.41
N LYS A 6 1.14 -24.91 -0.90
CA LYS A 6 1.37 -23.94 -2.00
C LYS A 6 0.24 -22.93 -2.15
N GLN A 7 -1.01 -23.33 -1.90
CA GLN A 7 -2.15 -22.43 -1.92
C GLN A 7 -2.11 -21.40 -0.78
N GLN A 8 -1.68 -21.82 0.42
CA GLN A 8 -1.53 -20.89 1.56
C GLN A 8 -0.36 -19.92 1.36
N GLU A 9 0.71 -20.34 0.70
CA GLU A 9 1.84 -19.48 0.38
C GLU A 9 1.47 -18.45 -0.71
N LEU A 10 0.69 -18.88 -1.71
CA LEU A 10 0.14 -17.99 -2.74
C LEU A 10 -0.85 -16.97 -2.16
N LEU A 11 -1.71 -17.39 -1.22
CA LEU A 11 -2.64 -16.50 -0.51
C LEU A 11 -1.90 -15.42 0.30
N ARG A 12 -0.81 -15.76 0.97
CA ARG A 12 0.02 -14.78 1.68
C ARG A 12 0.71 -13.76 0.76
N SER A 13 0.89 -14.10 -0.51
CA SER A 13 1.45 -13.19 -1.52
C SER A 13 0.40 -12.29 -2.18
N LEU A 14 -0.91 -12.59 -1.99
CA LEU A 14 -2.04 -11.86 -2.59
C LEU A 14 -2.74 -10.90 -1.61
N ASP A 15 -2.27 -10.79 -0.37
CA ASP A 15 -2.83 -9.88 0.66
C ASP A 15 -2.85 -8.39 0.28
N TYR A 16 -2.44 -8.05 -0.95
CA TYR A 16 -2.29 -6.68 -1.45
C TYR A 16 -2.93 -6.43 -2.82
N VAL A 17 -3.91 -7.21 -3.24
CA VAL A 17 -4.63 -6.94 -4.50
C VAL A 17 -5.88 -6.12 -4.22
N ASP A 18 -5.98 -4.94 -4.86
CA ASP A 18 -7.10 -4.01 -4.74
C ASP A 18 -8.45 -4.71 -4.97
N PRO A 19 -9.37 -4.70 -3.98
CA PRO A 19 -10.70 -5.31 -4.09
C PRO A 19 -11.52 -4.80 -5.28
N ASP A 20 -11.35 -3.53 -5.69
CA ASP A 20 -12.06 -2.95 -6.82
C ASP A 20 -11.55 -3.48 -8.17
N MET A 21 -10.28 -3.84 -8.27
CA MET A 21 -9.77 -4.56 -9.45
C MET A 21 -10.39 -5.94 -9.55
N ILE A 22 -10.60 -6.62 -8.44
CA ILE A 22 -11.26 -7.93 -8.38
C ILE A 22 -12.73 -7.79 -8.72
N ALA A 23 -13.45 -6.83 -8.14
CA ALA A 23 -14.85 -6.55 -8.43
C ALA A 23 -15.05 -6.14 -9.90
N GLY A 24 -14.17 -5.31 -10.45
CA GLY A 24 -14.16 -4.93 -11.85
C GLY A 24 -13.85 -6.08 -12.81
N ALA A 25 -13.01 -7.04 -12.40
CA ALA A 25 -12.71 -8.25 -13.15
C ALA A 25 -13.89 -9.23 -13.13
N VAL A 26 -14.51 -9.45 -11.97
CA VAL A 26 -15.71 -10.28 -11.80
C VAL A 26 -16.87 -9.75 -12.63
N LYS A 27 -17.15 -8.44 -12.55
CA LYS A 27 -18.20 -7.79 -13.35
C LYS A 27 -17.97 -7.96 -14.86
N ARG A 28 -16.72 -7.83 -15.33
CA ARG A 28 -16.37 -8.07 -16.75
C ARG A 28 -16.49 -9.53 -17.16
N ILE A 29 -16.27 -10.48 -16.26
CA ILE A 29 -16.46 -11.92 -16.51
C ILE A 29 -17.94 -12.26 -16.64
N ASP A 30 -18.81 -11.70 -15.78
CA ASP A 30 -20.24 -11.94 -15.83
C ASP A 30 -20.91 -11.27 -17.04
N GLU A 31 -20.48 -10.08 -17.43
CA GLU A 31 -20.88 -9.43 -18.69
C GLU A 31 -20.41 -10.21 -19.92
N LYS A 32 -19.23 -10.85 -19.89
CA LYS A 32 -18.79 -11.77 -20.95
C LYS A 32 -19.54 -13.09 -20.96
N LYS A 33 -19.88 -13.66 -19.81
CA LYS A 33 -20.69 -14.89 -19.74
C LYS A 33 -22.08 -14.67 -20.36
N SER A 34 -22.69 -13.51 -20.16
CA SER A 34 -23.99 -13.19 -20.79
C SER A 34 -23.91 -13.01 -22.32
N ARG A 35 -22.73 -12.71 -22.89
CA ARG A 35 -22.50 -12.59 -24.34
C ARG A 35 -22.04 -13.91 -25.00
N VAL A 36 -21.51 -14.86 -24.25
CA VAL A 36 -20.93 -16.13 -24.75
C VAL A 36 -21.99 -17.23 -24.93
N ALA A 37 -23.24 -17.00 -24.54
CA ALA A 37 -24.34 -17.94 -24.81
C ALA A 37 -24.64 -18.15 -26.31
N VAL A 38 -23.91 -17.53 -27.25
CA VAL A 38 -24.21 -17.55 -28.71
C VAL A 38 -23.15 -18.22 -29.58
N THR A 39 -21.95 -18.64 -29.10
CA THR A 39 -20.97 -19.29 -29.97
C THR A 39 -20.23 -20.48 -29.33
N LYS A 40 -20.77 -21.64 -29.57
CA LYS A 40 -20.32 -22.96 -29.11
C LYS A 40 -19.18 -23.53 -30.00
N LYS A 41 -18.01 -22.86 -30.13
CA LYS A 41 -16.87 -23.42 -30.90
C LYS A 41 -15.44 -22.94 -30.52
N LYS A 42 -15.19 -22.40 -29.32
CA LYS A 42 -13.82 -22.09 -28.85
C LYS A 42 -13.60 -22.46 -27.36
N THR A 43 -14.12 -23.61 -26.93
CA THR A 43 -14.14 -23.99 -25.51
C THR A 43 -12.90 -24.72 -25.02
N ASP A 44 -12.01 -25.20 -25.86
CA ASP A 44 -10.89 -26.05 -25.41
C ASP A 44 -9.68 -25.30 -24.85
N LEU A 45 -9.46 -24.04 -25.24
CA LEU A 45 -8.34 -23.25 -24.73
C LEU A 45 -8.68 -22.59 -23.37
N PHE A 46 -9.97 -22.29 -23.14
CA PHE A 46 -10.44 -21.72 -21.87
C PHE A 46 -10.46 -22.71 -20.72
N LEU A 47 -10.66 -23.99 -21.00
CA LEU A 47 -10.70 -25.06 -20.00
C LEU A 47 -9.31 -25.41 -19.42
N LYS A 48 -8.22 -25.07 -20.09
CA LYS A 48 -6.84 -25.27 -19.60
C LYS A 48 -6.34 -24.11 -18.73
N LEU A 49 -6.86 -22.90 -18.88
CA LEU A 49 -6.51 -21.70 -18.08
C LEU A 49 -7.47 -21.47 -16.91
N ALA A 50 -8.67 -22.06 -16.96
CA ALA A 50 -9.68 -21.97 -15.93
C ALA A 50 -9.24 -22.43 -14.51
N PRO A 51 -8.37 -23.46 -14.34
CA PRO A 51 -8.01 -23.89 -12.99
C PRO A 51 -7.17 -22.88 -12.19
N ALA A 52 -6.27 -22.14 -12.85
CA ALA A 52 -5.43 -21.17 -12.17
C ALA A 52 -6.20 -19.87 -11.82
N ILE A 53 -7.04 -19.40 -12.74
CA ILE A 53 -7.89 -18.21 -12.54
C ILE A 53 -9.07 -18.54 -11.62
N ALA A 54 -9.67 -19.72 -11.75
CA ALA A 54 -10.75 -20.17 -10.88
C ALA A 54 -10.26 -20.49 -9.46
N ALA A 55 -9.03 -20.97 -9.26
CA ALA A 55 -8.45 -21.15 -7.94
C ALA A 55 -8.27 -19.80 -7.23
N CYS A 56 -7.82 -18.76 -7.92
CA CYS A 56 -7.74 -17.41 -7.35
C CYS A 56 -9.12 -16.83 -7.05
N LEU A 57 -10.12 -17.05 -7.92
CA LEU A 57 -11.47 -16.49 -7.76
C LEU A 57 -12.34 -17.26 -6.76
N VAL A 58 -12.18 -18.57 -6.64
CA VAL A 58 -12.91 -19.40 -5.67
C VAL A 58 -12.38 -19.18 -4.25
N LEU A 59 -11.08 -18.95 -4.08
CA LEU A 59 -10.50 -18.63 -2.77
C LEU A 59 -10.91 -17.25 -2.28
N LEU A 60 -11.14 -16.29 -3.20
CA LEU A 60 -11.69 -14.96 -2.88
C LEU A 60 -13.21 -15.01 -2.61
N ALA A 61 -13.96 -15.88 -3.26
CA ALA A 61 -15.40 -16.03 -3.03
C ALA A 61 -15.74 -16.73 -1.69
N ILE A 62 -14.79 -17.47 -1.11
CA ILE A 62 -14.97 -18.14 0.20
C ILE A 62 -14.65 -17.18 1.36
N ALA A 63 -13.91 -16.07 1.09
CA ALA A 63 -13.52 -15.10 2.10
C ALA A 63 -14.50 -13.92 2.26
N ILE A 64 -15.55 -13.83 1.43
CA ILE A 64 -16.56 -12.76 1.53
C ILE A 64 -17.89 -13.41 1.95
N PRO A 65 -18.31 -13.27 3.20
CA PRO A 65 -19.68 -13.62 3.59
C PRO A 65 -20.63 -12.66 2.84
N THR A 66 -21.65 -13.21 2.21
CA THR A 66 -22.77 -12.45 1.63
C THR A 66 -23.42 -11.61 2.72
N ALA A 67 -23.11 -10.33 2.76
CA ALA A 67 -23.79 -9.38 3.64
C ALA A 67 -25.22 -9.22 3.15
N THR A 68 -26.17 -9.79 3.86
CA THR A 68 -27.59 -9.48 3.75
C THR A 68 -27.78 -8.10 4.39
N ILE A 69 -28.16 -7.11 3.58
CA ILE A 69 -28.51 -5.77 4.06
C ILE A 69 -29.78 -5.92 4.89
N ILE A 70 -29.67 -5.85 6.19
CA ILE A 70 -30.78 -5.62 7.10
C ILE A 70 -30.70 -4.17 7.54
N THR A 71 -31.53 -3.32 6.92
CA THR A 71 -31.80 -1.97 7.42
C THR A 71 -32.81 -2.08 8.56
N GLU A 72 -32.32 -2.19 9.78
CA GLU A 72 -33.11 -1.87 10.97
C GLU A 72 -32.45 -0.69 11.68
N ASN A 73 -33.18 0.45 11.64
CA ASN A 73 -32.91 1.60 12.48
C ASN A 73 -33.07 1.20 13.95
N GLN A 74 -32.01 0.85 14.63
CA GLN A 74 -31.97 0.92 16.08
C GLN A 74 -31.26 2.22 16.45
N GLU A 75 -32.03 3.16 16.99
CA GLU A 75 -31.51 4.31 17.71
C GLU A 75 -30.64 3.79 18.89
N TYR A 76 -29.33 3.92 18.76
CA TYR A 76 -28.42 3.69 19.88
C TYR A 76 -28.62 4.80 20.90
N THR A 77 -29.32 4.50 21.99
CA THR A 77 -29.32 5.33 23.19
C THR A 77 -28.13 4.93 24.06
N PRO A 78 -27.13 5.84 24.24
CA PRO A 78 -26.06 5.56 25.18
C PRO A 78 -26.62 5.39 26.60
N PRO A 79 -26.05 4.49 27.42
CA PRO A 79 -26.49 4.30 28.78
C PRO A 79 -26.34 5.61 29.57
N LEU A 80 -27.46 6.16 30.02
CA LEU A 80 -27.51 7.26 30.98
C LEU A 80 -26.95 6.74 32.30
N PHE A 81 -25.74 7.11 32.67
CA PHE A 81 -25.26 6.94 34.04
C PHE A 81 -26.02 7.91 34.96
N GLY A 82 -26.61 7.33 35.99
CA GLY A 82 -27.52 7.99 36.89
C GLY A 82 -26.88 9.17 37.62
N ALA A 83 -27.64 10.25 37.65
CA ALA A 83 -27.42 11.35 38.53
C ALA A 83 -27.90 10.93 39.93
N ASP A 84 -26.97 10.67 40.87
CA ASP A 84 -27.28 10.82 42.28
C ASP A 84 -26.39 11.91 42.87
N GLY A 85 -27.09 12.94 43.34
CA GLY A 85 -26.47 14.12 43.87
C GLY A 85 -25.84 13.86 45.26
N SER A 86 -24.52 14.00 45.33
CA SER A 86 -23.84 14.34 46.58
C SER A 86 -22.82 15.43 46.28
N GLY A 87 -23.04 16.62 46.84
CA GLY A 87 -22.17 17.78 46.65
C GLY A 87 -20.80 17.53 47.28
N ALA A 88 -19.81 17.42 46.41
CA ALA A 88 -18.42 17.71 46.68
C ALA A 88 -18.01 18.74 45.61
N ASP A 89 -17.15 19.66 45.96
CA ASP A 89 -16.61 20.68 45.03
C ASP A 89 -16.10 19.98 43.74
N VAL A 90 -16.94 19.97 42.71
CA VAL A 90 -16.58 19.43 41.41
C VAL A 90 -15.69 20.48 40.75
N GLU A 91 -14.37 20.27 40.74
CA GLU A 91 -13.53 20.92 39.74
C GLU A 91 -14.25 20.76 38.41
N ALA A 92 -14.57 21.85 37.75
CA ALA A 92 -15.31 21.82 36.48
C ALA A 92 -14.54 20.89 35.52
N LEU A 93 -15.18 19.78 35.13
CA LEU A 93 -14.59 18.91 34.09
C LEU A 93 -14.24 19.76 32.89
N PRO A 94 -13.07 19.56 32.27
CA PRO A 94 -12.71 20.31 31.08
C PRO A 94 -13.84 20.19 30.06
N GLU A 95 -14.19 21.33 29.47
CA GLU A 95 -15.22 21.37 28.41
C GLU A 95 -14.81 20.41 27.29
N TYR A 96 -15.76 19.59 26.80
CA TYR A 96 -15.50 18.67 25.71
C TYR A 96 -15.10 19.43 24.46
N ASP A 97 -13.86 19.24 23.98
CA ASP A 97 -13.21 20.00 22.90
C ASP A 97 -13.20 19.25 21.55
N GLY A 98 -13.84 18.08 21.48
CA GLY A 98 -13.86 17.21 20.29
C GLY A 98 -15.13 17.33 19.45
N SER A 99 -15.08 16.77 18.24
CA SER A 99 -16.26 16.58 17.40
C SER A 99 -17.26 15.63 18.04
N ARG A 100 -18.56 15.93 17.86
CA ARG A 100 -19.63 15.10 18.47
C ARG A 100 -19.88 13.82 17.67
N GLY A 101 -20.28 12.77 18.36
CA GLY A 101 -20.62 11.48 17.76
C GLY A 101 -19.41 10.55 17.54
N LEU A 102 -18.21 10.98 17.93
CA LEU A 102 -17.02 10.12 17.94
C LEU A 102 -17.10 9.07 19.04
N LEU A 103 -16.49 7.91 18.82
CA LEU A 103 -16.49 6.77 19.74
C LEU A 103 -15.19 6.75 20.56
N TYR A 104 -15.36 6.58 21.86
CA TYR A 104 -14.24 6.45 22.79
C TYR A 104 -14.46 5.25 23.73
N GLU A 105 -13.37 4.66 24.15
CA GLU A 105 -13.34 3.58 25.14
C GLU A 105 -12.46 3.98 26.32
N ILE A 106 -12.95 3.78 27.53
CA ILE A 106 -12.18 4.01 28.76
C ILE A 106 -11.28 2.82 29.01
N SER A 107 -10.00 3.07 29.36
CA SER A 107 -9.04 2.05 29.73
C SER A 107 -9.51 1.22 30.94
N GLU A 108 -9.08 -0.03 31.02
CA GLU A 108 -9.46 -0.94 32.10
C GLU A 108 -9.11 -0.39 33.52
N ASP A 109 -8.05 0.39 33.62
CA ASP A 109 -7.62 1.03 34.86
C ASP A 109 -8.37 2.34 35.17
N GLY A 110 -9.24 2.79 34.28
CA GLY A 110 -10.03 4.01 34.42
C GLY A 110 -9.21 5.30 34.41
N GLN A 111 -7.97 5.30 33.89
CA GLN A 111 -7.08 6.47 33.96
C GLN A 111 -6.98 7.23 32.62
N SER A 112 -7.46 6.66 31.55
CA SER A 112 -7.38 7.26 30.21
C SER A 112 -8.52 6.80 29.31
N ALA A 113 -8.64 7.42 28.14
CA ALA A 113 -9.53 7.01 27.07
C ALA A 113 -8.76 6.80 25.77
N SER A 114 -9.33 5.98 24.88
CA SER A 114 -8.87 5.77 23.50
C SER A 114 -9.97 6.19 22.53
N PHE A 115 -9.62 6.90 21.46
CA PHE A 115 -10.50 7.05 20.33
C PHE A 115 -10.53 5.73 19.54
N ILE A 116 -11.74 5.24 19.22
CA ILE A 116 -11.94 3.92 18.61
C ILE A 116 -12.76 3.96 17.30
N GLY A 117 -13.23 5.13 16.87
CA GLY A 117 -13.96 5.25 15.60
C GLY A 117 -14.78 6.52 15.45
N PHE A 118 -15.26 6.75 14.25
CA PHE A 118 -15.99 7.98 13.90
C PHE A 118 -17.48 7.95 14.27
N GLY A 119 -18.05 6.78 14.57
CA GLY A 119 -19.42 6.62 15.04
C GLY A 119 -20.45 7.31 14.17
N THR A 120 -21.21 8.26 14.74
CA THR A 120 -22.23 9.06 14.03
C THR A 120 -21.75 10.45 13.64
N CYS A 121 -20.45 10.75 13.78
CA CYS A 121 -19.89 12.05 13.43
C CYS A 121 -19.96 12.26 11.91
N THR A 122 -20.52 13.42 11.51
CA THR A 122 -20.62 13.85 10.10
C THR A 122 -19.87 15.15 9.84
N ASP A 123 -19.04 15.59 10.79
CA ASP A 123 -18.23 16.78 10.63
C ASP A 123 -17.21 16.60 9.50
N GLU A 124 -17.00 17.65 8.71
CA GLU A 124 -15.94 17.66 7.70
C GLU A 124 -14.56 17.92 8.34
N ASP A 125 -14.53 18.74 9.39
CA ASP A 125 -13.34 19.04 10.18
C ASP A 125 -13.45 18.34 11.54
N ILE A 126 -12.81 17.19 11.67
CA ILE A 126 -12.90 16.34 12.84
C ILE A 126 -11.81 16.69 13.84
N VAL A 127 -12.21 16.89 15.08
CA VAL A 127 -11.30 17.09 16.22
C VAL A 127 -11.40 15.90 17.17
N ILE A 128 -10.32 15.17 17.33
CA ILE A 128 -10.21 14.14 18.36
C ILE A 128 -10.06 14.84 19.71
N ALA A 129 -10.99 14.62 20.63
CA ALA A 129 -11.01 15.29 21.90
C ALA A 129 -9.71 15.08 22.69
N SER A 130 -9.28 16.09 23.44
CA SER A 130 -8.17 15.93 24.39
C SER A 130 -8.59 15.12 25.60
N HIS A 131 -9.88 15.23 26.02
CA HIS A 131 -10.44 14.52 27.15
C HIS A 131 -11.81 13.91 26.82
N TYR A 132 -12.09 12.74 27.36
CA TYR A 132 -13.39 12.09 27.31
C TYR A 132 -13.81 11.69 28.73
N ASN A 133 -14.97 12.20 29.19
CA ASN A 133 -15.45 12.04 30.58
C ASN A 133 -14.41 12.47 31.64
N GLY A 134 -13.66 13.54 31.38
CA GLY A 134 -12.60 14.04 32.25
C GLY A 134 -11.30 13.26 32.21
N LEU A 135 -11.22 12.17 31.44
CA LEU A 135 -10.01 11.36 31.27
C LEU A 135 -9.25 11.77 30.00
N PRO A 136 -7.91 11.85 30.02
CA PRO A 136 -7.14 12.19 28.84
C PRO A 136 -7.29 11.13 27.73
N VAL A 137 -7.49 11.56 26.50
CA VAL A 137 -7.46 10.68 25.32
C VAL A 137 -5.99 10.50 24.91
N VAL A 138 -5.47 9.29 25.11
CA VAL A 138 -4.03 9.00 24.94
C VAL A 138 -3.71 8.14 23.72
N GLU A 139 -4.73 7.57 23.09
CA GLU A 139 -4.54 6.63 21.98
C GLU A 139 -5.65 6.76 20.96
N MET A 140 -5.27 6.61 19.70
CA MET A 140 -6.17 6.32 18.57
C MET A 140 -5.89 4.89 18.12
N ARG A 141 -6.90 4.04 18.12
CA ARG A 141 -6.76 2.63 17.72
C ARG A 141 -8.04 2.09 17.09
N ASN A 142 -7.90 1.17 16.17
CA ASN A 142 -9.03 0.37 15.75
C ASN A 142 -9.35 -0.66 16.83
N GLN A 143 -10.62 -0.77 17.21
CA GLN A 143 -11.07 -2.00 17.81
C GLN A 143 -11.52 -2.95 16.69
N PRO A 144 -11.04 -4.20 16.67
CA PRO A 144 -11.73 -5.22 15.92
C PRO A 144 -13.10 -5.43 16.58
N TYR A 145 -14.13 -4.82 16.03
CA TYR A 145 -15.49 -5.08 16.47
C TYR A 145 -15.89 -6.45 15.91
N TYR A 146 -15.85 -7.46 16.78
CA TYR A 146 -16.50 -8.72 16.53
C TYR A 146 -17.91 -8.61 17.14
N ASP A 147 -18.96 -8.75 16.31
CA ASP A 147 -20.28 -8.99 16.85
C ASP A 147 -20.31 -10.34 17.63
N GLU A 148 -21.38 -10.62 18.36
CA GLU A 148 -21.52 -11.84 19.16
C GLU A 148 -21.30 -13.13 18.35
N ASP A 149 -21.47 -13.06 17.01
CA ASP A 149 -21.26 -14.14 16.05
C ASP A 149 -19.86 -14.14 15.38
N ARG A 150 -18.94 -13.25 15.81
CA ARG A 150 -17.60 -13.05 15.25
C ARG A 150 -17.59 -12.58 13.78
N HIS A 151 -18.60 -11.87 13.33
CA HIS A 151 -18.56 -11.19 12.05
C HIS A 151 -17.81 -9.86 12.17
N TYR A 152 -16.90 -9.64 11.24
CA TYR A 152 -16.15 -8.40 11.15
C TYR A 152 -17.07 -7.28 10.64
N ASN A 153 -17.50 -6.38 11.50
CA ASN A 153 -18.34 -5.25 11.12
C ASN A 153 -17.48 -4.01 10.90
N ASN A 154 -17.27 -3.66 9.63
CA ASN A 154 -16.42 -2.56 9.17
C ASN A 154 -17.03 -1.14 9.36
N PHE A 155 -18.23 -1.01 9.90
CA PHE A 155 -19.02 0.23 9.82
C PHE A 155 -18.62 1.37 10.78
N ALA A 156 -17.62 1.19 11.63
CA ALA A 156 -17.26 2.22 12.61
C ALA A 156 -15.89 2.89 12.34
N TYR A 157 -15.15 2.47 11.33
CA TYR A 157 -13.71 2.74 11.25
C TYR A 157 -13.32 3.96 10.43
N GLY A 158 -14.14 4.41 9.47
CA GLY A 158 -13.85 5.51 8.60
C GLY A 158 -14.90 6.60 8.62
N SER A 159 -14.64 7.69 7.96
CA SER A 159 -15.58 8.78 7.73
C SER A 159 -15.55 9.20 6.26
N GLU A 160 -16.68 9.05 5.57
CA GLU A 160 -16.85 9.60 4.23
C GLU A 160 -16.97 11.14 4.22
N PHE A 161 -17.21 11.76 5.39
CA PHE A 161 -17.39 13.20 5.55
C PHE A 161 -16.06 13.91 5.84
N ALA A 162 -15.11 13.26 6.53
CA ALA A 162 -13.88 13.87 7.00
C ALA A 162 -13.04 14.46 5.85
N LYS A 163 -12.77 15.75 5.92
CA LYS A 163 -11.79 16.49 5.10
C LYS A 163 -10.55 16.84 5.89
N SER A 164 -10.69 17.03 7.20
CA SER A 164 -9.54 17.18 8.08
C SER A 164 -9.71 16.41 9.38
N ILE A 165 -8.58 15.97 9.94
CA ILE A 165 -8.52 15.31 11.26
C ILE A 165 -7.46 16.04 12.08
N THR A 166 -7.86 16.57 13.23
CA THR A 166 -6.96 17.12 14.24
C THR A 166 -6.79 16.12 15.37
N ILE A 167 -5.58 15.64 15.54
CA ILE A 167 -5.19 14.77 16.65
C ILE A 167 -4.74 15.64 17.80
N SER A 168 -5.44 15.59 18.94
CA SER A 168 -5.17 16.46 20.08
C SER A 168 -3.80 16.21 20.73
N ASP A 169 -3.34 17.20 21.50
CA ASP A 169 -2.02 17.19 22.14
C ASP A 169 -1.86 16.16 23.26
N THR A 170 -2.93 15.51 23.70
CA THR A 170 -2.89 14.45 24.72
C THR A 170 -2.66 13.05 24.14
N VAL A 171 -2.93 12.88 22.84
CA VAL A 171 -2.75 11.59 22.15
C VAL A 171 -1.25 11.27 22.02
N LYS A 172 -0.88 10.08 22.50
CA LYS A 172 0.51 9.57 22.45
C LYS A 172 0.73 8.56 21.32
N ARG A 173 -0.29 7.75 21.03
CA ARG A 173 -0.17 6.65 20.06
C ARG A 173 -1.29 6.69 19.05
N VAL A 174 -0.93 6.59 17.78
CA VAL A 174 -1.84 6.44 16.63
C VAL A 174 -1.56 5.08 16.02
N LEU A 175 -2.45 4.12 16.24
CA LEU A 175 -2.27 2.72 15.90
C LEU A 175 -3.39 2.24 14.96
N GLY A 176 -3.02 1.36 14.03
CA GLY A 176 -3.98 0.72 13.14
C GLY A 176 -4.53 1.63 12.03
N ALA A 177 -5.40 1.06 11.23
CA ALA A 177 -5.95 1.62 10.00
C ALA A 177 -7.09 2.62 10.24
N ILE A 178 -7.04 3.43 11.30
CA ILE A 178 -8.19 4.28 11.69
C ILE A 178 -8.45 5.42 10.70
N ILE A 179 -7.44 5.81 9.93
CA ILE A 179 -7.52 6.86 8.90
C ILE A 179 -7.74 6.25 7.51
N ASP A 180 -7.53 4.95 7.35
CA ASP A 180 -7.52 4.25 6.06
C ASP A 180 -8.86 4.34 5.31
N GLU A 181 -9.97 4.43 6.04
CA GLU A 181 -11.32 4.47 5.51
C GLU A 181 -11.90 5.91 5.44
N CYS A 182 -11.03 6.92 5.22
CA CYS A 182 -11.42 8.31 5.05
C CYS A 182 -11.15 8.81 3.62
N PRO A 183 -12.02 8.47 2.63
CA PRO A 183 -11.73 8.70 1.20
C PRO A 183 -11.69 10.16 0.78
N ASN A 184 -12.17 11.09 1.62
CA ASN A 184 -12.21 12.51 1.36
C ASN A 184 -11.22 13.31 2.20
N LEU A 185 -10.36 12.64 2.98
CA LEU A 185 -9.40 13.29 3.86
C LEU A 185 -8.32 14.04 3.06
N GLU A 186 -8.16 15.32 3.36
CA GLU A 186 -7.22 16.23 2.71
C GLU A 186 -6.12 16.72 3.67
N ARG A 187 -6.42 16.83 4.97
CA ARG A 187 -5.51 17.41 5.96
C ARG A 187 -5.48 16.62 7.26
N VAL A 188 -4.29 16.48 7.83
CA VAL A 188 -4.11 15.88 9.15
C VAL A 188 -3.19 16.74 9.99
N TYR A 189 -3.63 17.10 11.21
CA TYR A 189 -2.80 17.74 12.22
C TYR A 189 -2.45 16.73 13.32
N ILE A 190 -1.17 16.66 13.68
CA ILE A 190 -0.61 15.71 14.65
C ILE A 190 -0.17 16.47 15.89
N GLY A 191 -0.79 16.17 17.03
CA GLY A 191 -0.58 16.87 18.30
C GLY A 191 0.80 16.67 18.92
N ALA A 192 1.08 17.49 19.93
CA ALA A 192 2.40 17.61 20.57
C ALA A 192 2.91 16.35 21.25
N SER A 193 2.02 15.50 21.81
CA SER A 193 2.41 14.34 22.59
C SER A 193 2.54 13.05 21.77
N VAL A 194 2.25 13.07 20.46
CA VAL A 194 2.35 11.86 19.63
C VAL A 194 3.79 11.37 19.60
N GLU A 195 4.01 10.14 20.06
CA GLU A 195 5.30 9.47 20.15
C GLU A 195 5.38 8.17 19.33
N SER A 196 4.22 7.66 18.89
CA SER A 196 4.13 6.49 18.02
C SER A 196 3.02 6.71 16.99
N PHE A 197 3.36 6.59 15.71
CA PHE A 197 2.44 6.76 14.59
C PHE A 197 2.62 5.63 13.59
N GLN A 198 1.54 4.90 13.32
CA GLN A 198 1.50 3.90 12.26
C GLN A 198 0.94 4.56 10.99
N ALA A 199 1.71 4.56 9.91
CA ALA A 199 1.26 5.10 8.64
C ALA A 199 -0.02 4.40 8.15
N PRO A 200 -1.00 5.15 7.64
CA PRO A 200 -2.20 4.55 7.07
C PRO A 200 -1.89 3.81 5.76
N VAL A 201 -2.59 2.70 5.53
CA VAL A 201 -2.59 1.99 4.27
C VAL A 201 -3.96 2.23 3.62
N MET A 202 -4.07 3.35 2.89
CA MET A 202 -5.34 3.81 2.33
C MET A 202 -5.93 2.80 1.35
N ASN A 203 -7.18 2.41 1.55
CA ASN A 203 -7.92 1.56 0.61
C ASN A 203 -8.40 2.32 -0.63
N TYR A 204 -8.32 3.67 -0.61
CA TYR A 204 -8.72 4.58 -1.68
C TYR A 204 -7.55 5.44 -2.12
N PRO A 205 -7.60 6.03 -3.34
CA PRO A 205 -6.64 7.05 -3.73
C PRO A 205 -6.58 8.16 -2.69
N SER A 206 -5.39 8.39 -2.12
CA SER A 206 -5.20 9.44 -1.11
C SER A 206 -5.47 10.82 -1.71
N LYS A 207 -6.28 11.62 -1.01
CA LYS A 207 -6.49 13.05 -1.31
C LYS A 207 -5.70 13.96 -0.39
N ILE A 208 -4.88 13.40 0.48
CA ILE A 208 -4.12 14.16 1.48
C ILE A 208 -3.11 15.06 0.78
N VAL A 209 -3.20 16.34 1.12
CA VAL A 209 -2.33 17.39 0.60
C VAL A 209 -1.63 18.18 1.72
N SER A 210 -1.99 17.96 2.99
CA SER A 210 -1.33 18.58 4.14
C SER A 210 -1.21 17.61 5.30
N ILE A 211 0.03 17.49 5.79
CA ILE A 211 0.39 16.82 7.04
C ILE A 211 1.09 17.87 7.89
N GLU A 212 0.49 18.23 9.02
CA GLU A 212 1.00 19.25 9.93
C GLU A 212 1.29 18.61 11.29
N VAL A 213 2.39 19.00 11.91
CA VAL A 213 2.82 18.52 13.22
C VAL A 213 2.92 19.71 14.18
N SER A 214 2.41 19.54 15.39
CA SER A 214 2.56 20.55 16.44
C SER A 214 4.04 20.95 16.59
N PRO A 215 4.37 22.24 16.64
CA PRO A 215 5.74 22.70 16.85
C PRO A 215 6.33 22.27 18.19
N ASP A 216 5.48 21.86 19.13
CA ASP A 216 5.89 21.33 20.43
C ASP A 216 6.17 19.83 20.41
N ASN A 217 5.86 19.12 19.32
CA ASN A 217 6.17 17.71 19.18
C ASN A 217 7.70 17.49 19.12
N LYS A 218 8.22 16.58 19.94
CA LYS A 218 9.67 16.29 20.04
C LYS A 218 10.09 15.03 19.27
N ASN A 219 9.13 14.29 18.76
CA ASN A 219 9.37 13.00 18.11
C ASN A 219 9.24 13.09 16.59
N TYR A 220 8.37 13.99 16.10
CA TYR A 220 8.02 14.12 14.70
C TYR A 220 8.19 15.53 14.16
N SER A 221 8.40 15.63 12.86
CA SER A 221 8.43 16.87 12.07
C SER A 221 7.56 16.69 10.84
N ASP A 222 7.03 17.82 10.33
CA ASP A 222 6.30 17.93 9.06
C ASP A 222 7.13 18.53 7.93
N GLU A 223 8.45 18.60 8.09
CA GLU A 223 9.34 19.14 7.06
C GLU A 223 9.07 18.49 5.70
N GLY A 224 8.93 19.32 4.67
CA GLY A 224 8.60 18.85 3.34
C GLY A 224 7.16 18.33 3.17
N ASN A 225 6.27 18.67 4.11
CA ASN A 225 4.87 18.22 4.12
C ASN A 225 4.75 16.69 4.17
N CYS A 226 5.48 16.08 5.09
CA CYS A 226 5.43 14.66 5.40
C CYS A 226 5.76 14.42 6.87
N LEU A 227 5.32 13.30 7.40
CA LEU A 227 5.61 12.92 8.79
C LEU A 227 6.97 12.24 8.88
N ILE A 228 7.93 12.88 9.56
CA ILE A 228 9.28 12.34 9.77
C ILE A 228 9.47 12.01 11.25
N ASP A 229 9.80 10.75 11.56
CA ASP A 229 10.31 10.37 12.89
C ASP A 229 11.76 10.86 13.05
N LEU A 230 11.95 11.85 13.91
CA LEU A 230 13.23 12.51 14.14
C LEU A 230 14.29 11.59 14.76
N ARG A 231 13.88 10.54 15.49
CA ARG A 231 14.76 9.59 16.18
C ARG A 231 15.42 8.61 15.21
N SER A 232 14.65 8.17 14.22
CA SER A 232 15.05 7.16 13.23
C SER A 232 15.37 7.75 11.86
N LYS A 233 15.13 9.06 11.65
CA LYS A 233 15.19 9.74 10.35
C LYS A 233 14.35 9.03 9.29
N ARG A 234 13.20 8.55 9.69
CA ARG A 234 12.27 7.81 8.85
C ARG A 234 11.15 8.74 8.40
N LEU A 235 10.95 8.86 7.09
CA LEU A 235 9.71 9.40 6.54
C LEU A 235 8.63 8.34 6.74
N VAL A 236 7.77 8.56 7.74
CA VAL A 236 6.74 7.61 8.16
C VAL A 236 5.54 7.68 7.22
N TRP A 237 5.15 8.91 6.83
CA TRP A 237 3.99 9.13 5.99
C TRP A 237 4.16 10.35 5.11
N GLY A 238 3.92 10.22 3.82
CA GLY A 238 3.92 11.28 2.83
C GLY A 238 2.53 11.46 2.23
N CYS A 239 2.36 12.53 1.46
CA CYS A 239 1.12 12.87 0.79
C CYS A 239 1.37 13.32 -0.66
N ASN A 240 0.31 13.68 -1.38
CA ASN A 240 0.39 14.04 -2.80
C ASN A 240 1.29 15.26 -3.09
N THR A 241 1.47 16.14 -2.14
CA THR A 241 2.25 17.40 -2.27
C THR A 241 3.58 17.37 -1.52
N THR A 242 3.99 16.21 -1.01
CA THR A 242 5.27 16.05 -0.30
C THR A 242 6.45 16.39 -1.20
N VAL A 243 7.38 17.17 -0.67
CA VAL A 243 8.73 17.35 -1.20
C VAL A 243 9.70 16.71 -0.21
N ILE A 244 10.24 15.54 -0.54
CA ILE A 244 11.14 14.82 0.37
C ILE A 244 12.36 15.70 0.66
N PRO A 245 12.67 16.01 1.94
CA PRO A 245 13.81 16.85 2.29
C PRO A 245 15.16 16.27 1.82
N ASP A 246 16.04 17.14 1.32
CA ASP A 246 17.37 16.81 0.80
C ASP A 246 18.53 17.20 1.74
N ASN A 247 18.20 17.60 2.98
CA ASN A 247 19.13 18.09 3.98
C ASN A 247 19.65 17.01 4.94
N GLY A 248 19.33 15.72 4.67
CA GLY A 248 19.73 14.59 5.50
C GLY A 248 18.84 14.33 6.72
N SER A 249 17.67 14.98 6.80
CA SER A 249 16.65 14.67 7.82
C SER A 249 15.94 13.35 7.55
N VAL A 250 16.01 12.81 6.32
CA VAL A 250 15.42 11.52 5.93
C VAL A 250 16.52 10.57 5.44
N GLU A 251 16.66 9.43 6.09
CA GLU A 251 17.54 8.30 5.68
C GLU A 251 16.73 7.06 5.28
N ILE A 252 15.48 6.95 5.74
CA ILE A 252 14.61 5.79 5.50
C ILE A 252 13.27 6.28 4.96
N ILE A 253 12.83 5.74 3.82
CA ILE A 253 11.43 5.85 3.39
C ILE A 253 10.68 4.66 4.00
N GLY A 254 9.71 4.95 4.86
CA GLY A 254 8.97 3.94 5.62
C GLY A 254 8.08 3.05 4.78
N ALA A 255 7.67 1.92 5.35
CA ALA A 255 6.75 1.00 4.69
C ALA A 255 5.43 1.72 4.39
N SER A 256 4.93 1.57 3.16
CA SER A 256 3.69 2.20 2.67
C SER A 256 3.65 3.73 2.82
N ALA A 257 4.79 4.41 2.98
CA ALA A 257 4.83 5.84 3.27
C ALA A 257 4.05 6.71 2.27
N PHE A 258 4.01 6.34 1.00
CA PHE A 258 3.26 7.02 -0.07
C PHE A 258 2.20 6.10 -0.71
N TYR A 259 1.76 5.07 0.00
CA TYR A 259 0.80 4.12 -0.56
C TYR A 259 -0.48 4.83 -1.03
N GLN A 260 -0.89 4.61 -2.30
CA GLN A 260 -2.04 5.29 -2.93
C GLN A 260 -1.93 6.83 -3.07
N SER A 261 -0.77 7.44 -2.84
CA SER A 261 -0.53 8.86 -3.13
C SER A 261 -0.39 9.06 -4.65
N ARG A 262 -1.51 8.98 -5.37
CA ARG A 262 -1.52 8.88 -6.84
C ARG A 262 -1.01 10.11 -7.57
N GLU A 263 -1.03 11.26 -6.92
CA GLU A 263 -0.56 12.54 -7.49
C GLU A 263 0.86 12.89 -7.02
N PHE A 264 1.43 12.11 -6.07
CA PHE A 264 2.80 12.31 -5.65
C PHE A 264 3.75 12.16 -6.85
N CYS A 265 4.58 13.16 -7.08
CA CYS A 265 5.56 13.19 -8.16
C CYS A 265 6.95 13.55 -7.62
N ALA A 266 7.97 12.91 -8.17
CA ALA A 266 9.37 13.20 -7.91
C ALA A 266 10.20 12.69 -9.11
N ASP A 267 11.17 13.47 -9.56
CA ASP A 267 12.09 13.06 -10.61
C ASP A 267 13.30 12.32 -10.04
N TYR A 268 13.56 12.50 -8.75
CA TYR A 268 14.65 11.83 -8.02
C TYR A 268 14.29 11.68 -6.54
N LEU A 269 14.92 10.70 -5.88
CA LEU A 269 14.96 10.61 -4.43
C LEU A 269 16.27 11.25 -3.93
N PRO A 270 16.22 12.07 -2.85
CA PRO A 270 17.39 12.77 -2.31
C PRO A 270 18.55 11.83 -1.96
N GLU A 271 19.78 12.31 -2.16
CA GLU A 271 20.96 11.63 -1.62
C GLU A 271 20.92 11.62 -0.09
N GLY A 272 21.43 10.55 0.51
CA GLY A 272 21.32 10.30 1.96
C GLY A 272 20.23 9.30 2.31
N ILE A 273 19.25 9.06 1.43
CA ILE A 273 18.31 7.95 1.60
C ILE A 273 19.08 6.63 1.39
N ARG A 274 19.01 5.75 2.38
CA ARG A 274 19.73 4.46 2.44
C ARG A 274 18.79 3.26 2.32
N ILE A 275 17.57 3.41 2.83
CA ILE A 275 16.60 2.30 2.89
C ILE A 275 15.25 2.76 2.33
N ILE A 276 14.65 1.93 1.48
CA ILE A 276 13.26 2.08 1.04
C ILE A 276 12.52 0.81 1.43
N GLU A 277 11.52 0.94 2.30
CA GLU A 277 10.80 -0.18 2.87
C GLU A 277 9.66 -0.70 1.96
N PRO A 278 9.01 -1.84 2.30
CA PRO A 278 8.01 -2.44 1.44
C PRO A 278 6.85 -1.49 1.09
N ASN A 279 6.37 -1.56 -0.15
CA ASN A 279 5.23 -0.78 -0.66
C ASN A 279 5.37 0.75 -0.55
N ALA A 280 6.58 1.28 -0.29
CA ALA A 280 6.78 2.69 0.02
C ALA A 280 6.12 3.65 -0.98
N PHE A 281 6.15 3.33 -2.26
CA PHE A 281 5.57 4.10 -3.36
C PHE A 281 4.52 3.32 -4.16
N ALA A 282 3.94 2.27 -3.57
CA ALA A 282 2.95 1.49 -4.31
C ALA A 282 1.74 2.35 -4.70
N PHE A 283 1.27 2.20 -5.95
CA PHE A 283 0.17 2.97 -6.55
C PHE A 283 0.43 4.48 -6.71
N CYS A 284 1.69 4.95 -6.68
CA CYS A 284 2.05 6.33 -6.98
C CYS A 284 2.04 6.57 -8.50
N HIS A 285 0.87 6.92 -9.07
CA HIS A 285 0.71 7.13 -10.50
C HIS A 285 1.30 8.45 -10.99
N GLY A 286 1.61 9.39 -10.08
CA GLY A 286 2.29 10.65 -10.41
C GLY A 286 3.77 10.49 -10.73
N LEU A 287 4.39 9.35 -10.37
CA LEU A 287 5.76 9.04 -10.75
C LEU A 287 5.80 8.68 -12.24
N VAL A 288 6.59 9.44 -13.02
CA VAL A 288 6.81 9.20 -14.47
C VAL A 288 8.25 8.79 -14.71
N THR A 289 9.20 9.55 -14.22
CA THR A 289 10.62 9.23 -14.24
C THR A 289 11.16 9.29 -12.82
N LEU A 290 12.06 8.40 -12.45
CA LEU A 290 12.62 8.41 -11.11
C LEU A 290 14.08 8.02 -11.12
N ARG A 291 14.93 8.83 -10.46
CA ARG A 291 16.31 8.47 -10.16
C ARG A 291 16.47 8.10 -8.70
N LEU A 292 17.02 6.92 -8.46
CA LEU A 292 17.35 6.45 -7.11
C LEU A 292 18.65 7.13 -6.60
N PRO A 293 18.79 7.33 -5.28
CA PRO A 293 20.02 7.91 -4.72
C PRO A 293 21.19 6.92 -4.79
N SER A 294 22.39 7.44 -4.96
CA SER A 294 23.62 6.62 -4.97
C SER A 294 23.97 6.04 -3.60
N THR A 295 23.40 6.60 -2.55
CA THR A 295 23.56 6.16 -1.15
C THR A 295 22.68 4.97 -0.77
N LEU A 296 21.87 4.46 -1.71
CA LEU A 296 20.90 3.42 -1.45
C LEU A 296 21.56 2.08 -1.13
N GLU A 297 21.28 1.56 0.04
CA GLU A 297 21.83 0.28 0.55
C GLU A 297 20.81 -0.85 0.40
N LYS A 298 19.53 -0.54 0.63
CA LYS A 298 18.47 -1.55 0.61
C LYS A 298 17.16 -0.99 0.07
N VAL A 299 16.59 -1.71 -0.89
CA VAL A 299 15.19 -1.58 -1.30
C VAL A 299 14.48 -2.86 -0.91
N TYR A 300 13.25 -2.74 -0.45
CA TYR A 300 12.43 -3.92 -0.19
C TYR A 300 11.42 -4.15 -1.32
N GLY A 301 10.83 -5.34 -1.33
CA GLY A 301 9.90 -5.74 -2.37
C GLY A 301 8.65 -4.86 -2.48
N SER A 302 8.00 -4.91 -3.63
CA SER A 302 6.77 -4.17 -3.96
C SER A 302 6.89 -2.64 -3.85
N THR A 303 8.11 -2.09 -3.78
CA THR A 303 8.34 -0.65 -3.54
C THR A 303 7.60 0.24 -4.53
N PHE A 304 7.61 -0.09 -5.83
CA PHE A 304 6.93 0.64 -6.90
C PHE A 304 5.77 -0.16 -7.52
N ASN A 305 5.17 -1.07 -6.75
CA ASN A 305 4.04 -1.86 -7.21
C ASN A 305 2.95 -0.95 -7.79
N ASN A 306 2.49 -1.27 -9.00
CA ASN A 306 1.39 -0.55 -9.67
C ASN A 306 1.63 0.96 -9.84
N CYS A 307 2.88 1.41 -10.02
CA CYS A 307 3.17 2.77 -10.50
C CYS A 307 2.89 2.81 -12.02
N ALA A 308 1.60 2.90 -12.37
CA ALA A 308 1.14 2.64 -13.74
C ALA A 308 1.69 3.60 -14.80
N ASN A 309 2.07 4.82 -14.41
CA ASN A 309 2.63 5.84 -15.32
C ASN A 309 4.16 5.92 -15.26
N LEU A 310 4.83 5.08 -14.45
CA LEU A 310 6.28 5.07 -14.35
C LEU A 310 6.88 4.55 -15.66
N GLU A 311 7.55 5.43 -16.42
CA GLU A 311 8.13 5.13 -17.73
C GLU A 311 9.60 4.75 -17.64
N SER A 312 10.36 5.40 -16.77
CA SER A 312 11.81 5.22 -16.66
C SER A 312 12.28 5.28 -15.21
N VAL A 313 13.20 4.37 -14.85
CA VAL A 313 13.91 4.41 -13.55
C VAL A 313 15.40 4.38 -13.79
N ASP A 314 16.14 5.31 -13.17
CA ASP A 314 17.59 5.27 -13.08
C ASP A 314 17.99 4.64 -11.74
N LEU A 315 18.55 3.44 -11.79
CA LEU A 315 18.99 2.69 -10.61
C LEU A 315 20.21 3.33 -9.93
N ASN A 316 20.92 4.23 -10.61
CA ASN A 316 22.07 4.98 -10.10
C ASN A 316 23.10 4.10 -9.35
N GLY A 317 23.30 2.89 -9.84
CA GLY A 317 24.26 1.94 -9.30
C GLY A 317 23.71 0.93 -8.29
N TYR A 318 22.42 0.96 -7.98
CA TYR A 318 21.78 -0.10 -7.20
C TYR A 318 21.79 -1.42 -7.99
N GLN A 319 22.15 -2.53 -7.35
CA GLN A 319 22.57 -3.74 -8.06
C GLN A 319 21.55 -4.88 -8.03
N THR A 320 20.42 -4.71 -7.36
CA THR A 320 19.41 -5.74 -7.22
C THR A 320 18.04 -5.22 -7.67
N ILE A 321 17.32 -5.97 -8.47
CA ILE A 321 15.90 -5.72 -8.69
C ILE A 321 15.14 -6.64 -7.74
N GLU A 322 14.53 -6.04 -6.72
CA GLU A 322 13.91 -6.77 -5.62
C GLU A 322 12.59 -7.46 -6.06
N SER A 323 12.12 -8.40 -5.23
CA SER A 323 10.90 -9.14 -5.51
C SER A 323 9.71 -8.20 -5.68
N THR A 324 8.94 -8.38 -6.75
CA THR A 324 7.74 -7.57 -7.06
C THR A 324 7.98 -6.06 -7.15
N MET A 325 9.25 -5.60 -7.26
CA MET A 325 9.62 -4.19 -7.19
C MET A 325 8.85 -3.32 -8.19
N PHE A 326 8.67 -3.79 -9.42
CA PHE A 326 7.97 -3.10 -10.52
C PHE A 326 6.75 -3.88 -11.02
N ILE A 327 6.15 -4.71 -10.17
CA ILE A 327 4.96 -5.45 -10.55
C ILE A 327 3.86 -4.48 -11.04
N GLN A 328 3.25 -4.77 -12.20
CA GLN A 328 2.19 -3.95 -12.80
C GLN A 328 2.59 -2.49 -13.15
N CYS A 329 3.89 -2.19 -13.29
CA CYS A 329 4.34 -0.91 -13.85
C CYS A 329 4.16 -0.95 -15.38
N ILE A 330 2.92 -0.75 -15.83
CA ILE A 330 2.51 -1.01 -17.22
C ILE A 330 3.15 -0.07 -18.25
N SER A 331 3.63 1.11 -17.85
CA SER A 331 4.31 2.07 -18.71
C SER A 331 5.83 1.95 -18.67
N LEU A 332 6.40 1.12 -17.77
CA LEU A 332 7.85 1.02 -17.60
C LEU A 332 8.49 0.43 -18.86
N ASN A 333 9.28 1.28 -19.53
CA ASN A 333 9.93 0.91 -20.79
C ASN A 333 11.46 1.01 -20.71
N GLU A 334 12.03 1.72 -19.72
CA GLU A 334 13.47 1.91 -19.61
C GLU A 334 13.96 1.75 -18.18
N LEU A 335 15.06 0.99 -18.01
CA LEU A 335 15.77 0.84 -16.75
C LEU A 335 17.23 1.25 -16.92
N LYS A 336 17.57 2.50 -16.56
CA LYS A 336 18.94 3.04 -16.65
C LYS A 336 19.81 2.52 -15.51
N GLY A 337 21.10 2.34 -15.76
CA GLY A 337 22.04 1.82 -14.76
C GLY A 337 21.90 0.33 -14.48
N SER A 338 21.11 -0.38 -15.29
CA SER A 338 20.86 -1.82 -15.12
C SER A 338 22.05 -2.71 -15.51
N GLU A 339 23.09 -2.16 -16.14
CA GLU A 339 24.34 -2.86 -16.44
C GLU A 339 25.10 -3.34 -15.21
N LYS A 340 24.81 -2.81 -14.01
CA LYS A 340 25.38 -3.24 -12.74
C LYS A 340 24.55 -4.26 -11.97
N VAL A 341 23.38 -4.61 -12.50
CA VAL A 341 22.47 -5.54 -11.85
C VAL A 341 23.08 -6.94 -11.81
N THR A 342 23.10 -7.52 -10.61
CA THR A 342 23.61 -8.87 -10.37
C THR A 342 22.49 -9.88 -10.09
N TYR A 343 21.32 -9.42 -9.69
CA TYR A 343 20.18 -10.25 -9.35
C TYR A 343 18.85 -9.58 -9.72
N ILE A 344 17.98 -10.33 -10.37
CA ILE A 344 16.60 -9.98 -10.63
C ILE A 344 15.72 -10.98 -9.88
N ALA A 345 15.00 -10.52 -8.86
CA ALA A 345 14.22 -11.36 -7.97
C ALA A 345 12.87 -11.80 -8.54
N ASN A 346 12.11 -12.57 -7.76
CA ASN A 346 10.84 -13.14 -8.19
C ASN A 346 9.82 -12.04 -8.53
N SER A 347 9.13 -12.22 -9.65
CA SER A 347 8.06 -11.32 -10.12
C SER A 347 8.45 -9.85 -10.27
N ALA A 348 9.76 -9.55 -10.41
CA ALA A 348 10.30 -8.19 -10.39
C ALA A 348 9.63 -7.25 -11.41
N PHE A 349 9.34 -7.74 -12.62
CA PHE A 349 8.68 -7.03 -13.73
C PHE A 349 7.36 -7.69 -14.16
N TYR A 350 6.74 -8.44 -13.27
CA TYR A 350 5.48 -9.10 -13.58
C TYR A 350 4.41 -8.07 -14.01
N GLY A 351 3.84 -8.27 -15.18
CA GLY A 351 2.80 -7.40 -15.72
C GLY A 351 3.29 -6.07 -16.32
N CYS A 352 4.59 -5.84 -16.46
CA CYS A 352 5.11 -4.76 -17.31
C CYS A 352 4.77 -5.04 -18.78
N THR A 353 4.50 -3.99 -19.60
CA THR A 353 4.02 -4.20 -20.98
C THR A 353 5.11 -4.14 -22.04
N SER A 354 6.10 -3.27 -21.86
CA SER A 354 7.18 -3.05 -22.84
C SER A 354 8.43 -2.57 -22.11
N LEU A 355 9.34 -3.48 -21.83
CA LEU A 355 10.53 -3.18 -21.02
C LEU A 355 11.80 -3.39 -21.83
N THR A 356 12.69 -2.40 -21.81
CA THR A 356 14.06 -2.52 -22.29
C THR A 356 15.04 -2.43 -21.11
N VAL A 357 15.87 -3.46 -20.94
CA VAL A 357 16.92 -3.48 -19.92
C VAL A 357 18.28 -3.79 -20.55
N ASN A 358 19.33 -3.11 -20.06
CA ASN A 358 20.70 -3.35 -20.47
C ASN A 358 21.42 -4.14 -19.36
N LEU A 359 21.76 -5.39 -19.61
CA LEU A 359 22.38 -6.30 -18.66
C LEU A 359 23.79 -6.70 -19.12
N THR A 360 24.60 -7.13 -18.20
CA THR A 360 25.98 -7.57 -18.46
C THR A 360 26.20 -8.96 -17.86
N PRO A 361 27.33 -9.61 -18.16
CA PRO A 361 27.75 -10.86 -17.50
C PRO A 361 27.88 -10.77 -15.97
N SER A 362 27.70 -9.58 -15.36
CA SER A 362 27.57 -9.42 -13.91
C SER A 362 26.30 -10.07 -13.36
N LEU A 363 25.26 -10.24 -14.21
CA LEU A 363 24.00 -10.87 -13.81
C LEU A 363 24.23 -12.35 -13.48
N GLN A 364 23.87 -12.74 -12.27
CA GLN A 364 24.08 -14.09 -11.75
C GLN A 364 22.78 -14.90 -11.77
N LYS A 365 21.64 -14.24 -11.52
CA LYS A 365 20.38 -14.97 -11.33
C LYS A 365 19.15 -14.17 -11.75
N ILE A 366 18.17 -14.87 -12.33
CA ILE A 366 16.82 -14.39 -12.63
C ILE A 366 15.82 -15.30 -11.88
N GLY A 367 14.97 -14.72 -11.05
CA GLY A 367 13.99 -15.40 -10.22
C GLY A 367 12.73 -15.84 -10.97
N GLU A 368 11.82 -16.48 -10.23
CA GLU A 368 10.54 -16.98 -10.74
C GLU A 368 9.66 -15.83 -11.24
N CYS A 369 9.00 -16.02 -12.37
CA CYS A 369 8.07 -15.06 -12.96
C CYS A 369 8.63 -13.64 -13.14
N ALA A 370 9.97 -13.45 -13.14
CA ALA A 370 10.60 -12.14 -13.16
C ALA A 370 10.15 -11.27 -14.34
N PHE A 371 9.93 -11.87 -15.50
CA PHE A 371 9.43 -11.25 -16.74
C PHE A 371 8.12 -11.90 -17.21
N ALA A 372 7.30 -12.42 -16.29
CA ALA A 372 6.06 -13.09 -16.63
C ALA A 372 4.92 -12.11 -16.94
N PHE A 373 3.91 -12.60 -17.69
CA PHE A 373 2.67 -11.89 -17.97
C PHE A 373 2.88 -10.47 -18.51
N LEU A 374 3.79 -10.31 -19.47
CA LEU A 374 3.92 -9.05 -20.20
C LEU A 374 2.61 -8.79 -20.97
N TYR A 375 1.78 -7.89 -20.44
CA TYR A 375 0.37 -7.72 -20.82
C TYR A 375 0.17 -7.31 -22.29
N GLN A 376 -0.88 -7.85 -22.95
CA GLN A 376 -1.52 -7.35 -24.20
C GLN A 376 -0.60 -7.05 -25.40
N ASN A 377 0.32 -7.92 -25.76
CA ASN A 377 1.34 -7.77 -26.79
C ASN A 377 2.70 -7.21 -26.30
N GLY A 378 2.91 -7.15 -24.98
CA GLY A 378 4.16 -6.70 -24.41
C GLY A 378 5.35 -7.56 -24.82
N GLU A 379 6.46 -6.91 -25.13
CA GLU A 379 7.73 -7.54 -25.44
C GLU A 379 8.78 -7.00 -24.46
N ALA A 380 9.58 -7.88 -23.85
CA ALA A 380 10.78 -7.43 -23.17
C ALA A 380 11.98 -7.55 -24.10
N VAL A 381 12.79 -6.50 -24.14
CA VAL A 381 14.08 -6.49 -24.83
C VAL A 381 15.19 -6.44 -23.79
N ILE A 382 15.99 -7.47 -23.76
CA ILE A 382 17.18 -7.56 -22.92
C ILE A 382 18.40 -7.38 -23.82
N ASN A 383 19.10 -6.27 -23.71
CA ASN A 383 20.38 -6.05 -24.35
C ASN A 383 21.47 -6.59 -23.41
N PHE A 384 21.99 -7.76 -23.72
CA PHE A 384 23.00 -8.41 -22.92
C PHE A 384 24.40 -8.20 -23.51
N ALA A 385 25.28 -7.52 -22.76
CA ALA A 385 26.64 -7.20 -23.21
C ALA A 385 27.62 -8.38 -23.13
N GLY A 386 27.13 -9.60 -23.15
CA GLY A 386 27.87 -10.86 -23.20
C GLY A 386 27.44 -11.70 -24.40
N THR A 387 28.03 -12.90 -24.50
CA THR A 387 27.73 -13.89 -25.51
C THR A 387 26.45 -14.68 -25.19
N VAL A 388 25.95 -15.42 -26.18
CA VAL A 388 24.84 -16.39 -25.99
C VAL A 388 25.20 -17.45 -24.93
N ASP A 389 26.43 -17.92 -24.93
CA ASP A 389 26.89 -18.93 -23.94
C ASP A 389 26.92 -18.35 -22.52
N GLU A 390 27.40 -17.11 -22.35
CA GLU A 390 27.35 -16.41 -21.06
C GLU A 390 25.90 -16.20 -20.58
N TRP A 391 25.00 -15.80 -21.47
CA TRP A 391 23.57 -15.69 -21.15
C TRP A 391 22.98 -17.03 -20.68
N ASN A 392 23.32 -18.13 -21.39
CA ASN A 392 22.83 -19.45 -21.04
C ASN A 392 23.37 -19.95 -19.70
N SER A 393 24.54 -19.50 -19.28
CA SER A 393 25.15 -19.85 -17.99
C SER A 393 24.52 -19.16 -16.77
N ILE A 394 23.75 -18.08 -16.98
CA ILE A 394 23.05 -17.41 -15.89
C ILE A 394 22.00 -18.35 -15.29
N GLU A 395 21.95 -18.43 -13.94
CA GLU A 395 20.90 -19.18 -13.23
C GLU A 395 19.55 -18.52 -13.48
N LYS A 396 18.59 -19.28 -14.03
CA LYS A 396 17.22 -18.81 -14.30
C LYS A 396 16.23 -19.81 -13.71
N ALA A 397 15.21 -19.30 -13.00
CA ALA A 397 14.08 -20.13 -12.61
C ALA A 397 13.38 -20.67 -13.87
N GLU A 398 12.84 -21.89 -13.81
CA GLU A 398 12.19 -22.55 -14.97
C GLU A 398 11.06 -21.69 -15.56
N ASN A 399 10.33 -20.97 -14.72
CA ASN A 399 9.17 -20.15 -15.06
C ASN A 399 9.47 -18.64 -15.11
N TRP A 400 10.72 -18.21 -15.28
CA TRP A 400 11.11 -16.80 -15.18
C TRP A 400 10.40 -15.87 -16.18
N ASN A 401 9.98 -16.37 -17.34
CA ASN A 401 9.27 -15.65 -18.40
C ASN A 401 7.90 -16.25 -18.77
N THR A 402 7.27 -17.01 -17.86
CA THR A 402 5.99 -17.70 -18.10
C THR A 402 4.91 -16.76 -18.59
N ASN A 403 4.12 -17.21 -19.58
CA ASN A 403 3.03 -16.45 -20.21
C ASN A 403 3.48 -15.10 -20.82
N SER A 404 4.76 -14.90 -21.08
CA SER A 404 5.27 -13.76 -21.83
C SER A 404 5.19 -14.04 -23.33
N ARG A 405 4.67 -13.07 -24.10
CA ARG A 405 4.52 -13.26 -25.54
C ARG A 405 5.87 -13.39 -26.23
N LEU A 406 6.81 -12.51 -25.90
CA LEU A 406 8.15 -12.52 -26.45
C LEU A 406 9.13 -11.84 -25.49
N VAL A 407 10.22 -12.54 -25.21
CA VAL A 407 11.42 -11.95 -24.61
C VAL A 407 12.55 -12.08 -25.64
N THR A 408 13.05 -10.94 -26.09
CA THR A 408 14.19 -10.90 -27.02
C THR A 408 15.46 -10.58 -26.24
N VAL A 409 16.47 -11.45 -26.33
CA VAL A 409 17.80 -11.22 -25.74
C VAL A 409 18.79 -10.97 -26.85
N ASN A 410 19.29 -9.75 -26.93
CA ASN A 410 20.34 -9.34 -27.86
C ASN A 410 21.70 -9.56 -27.20
N CYS A 411 22.42 -10.60 -27.59
CA CYS A 411 23.79 -10.86 -27.17
C CYS A 411 24.81 -10.29 -28.21
N THR A 412 26.08 -10.24 -27.84
CA THR A 412 27.16 -9.72 -28.71
C THR A 412 27.40 -10.56 -29.96
N ASP A 413 27.06 -11.86 -29.90
CA ASP A 413 27.28 -12.86 -30.94
C ASP A 413 25.99 -13.49 -31.49
N GLY A 414 24.80 -13.06 -31.02
CA GLY A 414 23.54 -13.62 -31.49
C GLY A 414 22.32 -13.04 -30.82
N VAL A 415 21.14 -13.49 -31.25
CA VAL A 415 19.85 -13.07 -30.73
C VAL A 415 19.06 -14.30 -30.30
N ILE A 416 18.56 -14.28 -29.08
CA ILE A 416 17.69 -15.32 -28.53
C ILE A 416 16.25 -14.78 -28.47
N LYS A 417 15.29 -15.55 -28.97
CA LYS A 417 13.85 -15.22 -28.88
C LYS A 417 13.15 -16.31 -28.10
N LEU A 418 12.52 -15.91 -27.01
CA LEU A 418 11.84 -16.80 -26.07
C LEU A 418 10.37 -16.43 -26.00
N THR A 419 9.51 -17.42 -26.12
CA THR A 419 8.08 -17.31 -25.81
C THR A 419 7.84 -18.05 -24.51
N GLY A 420 7.15 -17.43 -23.57
CA GLY A 420 6.73 -18.09 -22.32
C GLY A 420 5.60 -19.06 -22.65
N GLU A 421 5.83 -20.35 -22.40
CA GLU A 421 4.80 -21.41 -22.45
C GLU A 421 3.96 -21.42 -21.16
#